data_2786628c76edd29fd6e2baf5f2fb4f2d
#
_entry.id   2786628c76edd29fd6e2baf5f2fb4f2d
#
_cell.length_a   1.000
_cell.length_b   1.000
_cell.length_c   1.000
_cell.angle_alpha   90.00
_cell.angle_beta   90.00
_cell.angle_gamma   90.00
#
_symmetry.space_group_name_H-M   'P 1'
#
loop_
_entity.id
_entity.type
_entity.pdbx_description
1 polymer ?
#
loop_
_entity_poly.entity_id
_entity_poly.type
_entity_poly.pdbx_seq_one_letter_code
_entity_poly.pdbx_strand_id
1 'polypeptide(L)' 'MRTHPHIVRGKKPYQQYQFRCIIPKDLISVLGQNEFRVSLGNSLYSHSKIISTNLYNLCQFIFREVREGY' A
#
# COMPACT_ATOMS: atom_id res chain seq x y z
N MET A 1 13.69 -11.74 -10.88
CA MET A 1 13.72 -10.79 -9.77
C MET A 1 12.32 -10.60 -9.21
N ARG A 2 12.16 -10.78 -7.92
CA ARG A 2 10.85 -10.64 -7.30
C ARG A 2 10.52 -9.19 -7.03
N THR A 3 9.34 -8.75 -7.43
CA THR A 3 8.84 -7.43 -7.07
C THR A 3 8.33 -7.46 -5.64
N HIS A 4 8.38 -6.30 -4.97
CA HIS A 4 7.79 -6.16 -3.65
C HIS A 4 6.28 -6.45 -3.73
N PRO A 5 5.71 -7.24 -2.79
CA PRO A 5 4.31 -7.67 -2.92
C PRO A 5 3.28 -6.55 -2.91
N HIS A 6 3.63 -5.39 -2.37
CA HIS A 6 2.72 -4.25 -2.30
C HIS A 6 3.03 -3.16 -3.32
N ILE A 7 4.01 -3.38 -4.19
CA ILE A 7 4.35 -2.43 -5.23
C ILE A 7 3.76 -2.91 -6.55
N VAL A 8 2.97 -2.06 -7.18
CA VAL A 8 2.37 -2.33 -8.49
C VAL A 8 3.11 -1.49 -9.52
N ARG A 9 3.57 -2.16 -10.56
CA ARG A 9 4.30 -1.51 -11.65
C ARG A 9 3.31 -0.93 -12.65
N GLY A 10 3.51 0.31 -13.06
CA GLY A 10 2.70 0.93 -14.09
C GLY A 10 2.94 0.31 -15.46
N LYS A 11 1.95 0.42 -16.34
CA LYS A 11 2.00 -0.16 -17.69
C LYS A 11 2.65 0.74 -18.72
N LYS A 12 3.00 1.96 -18.37
CA LYS A 12 3.59 2.93 -19.31
C LYS A 12 5.11 2.83 -19.30
N PRO A 13 5.77 3.35 -20.35
CA PRO A 13 7.24 3.29 -20.43
C PRO A 13 7.95 3.92 -19.24
N TYR A 14 7.29 4.81 -18.53
CA TYR A 14 7.87 5.52 -17.40
C TYR A 14 7.81 4.75 -16.10
N GLN A 15 7.29 3.56 -16.08
CA GLN A 15 7.28 2.68 -14.91
C GLN A 15 7.05 3.38 -13.57
N GLN A 16 5.89 4.01 -13.45
CA GLN A 16 5.51 4.60 -12.17
C GLN A 16 5.09 3.50 -11.20
N TYR A 17 5.71 3.49 -10.03
CA TYR A 17 5.35 2.53 -9.00
C TYR A 17 4.20 3.04 -8.17
N GLN A 18 3.35 2.12 -7.72
CA GLN A 18 2.25 2.44 -6.81
C GLN A 18 2.27 1.45 -5.66
N PHE A 19 2.01 1.96 -4.46
CA PHE A 19 1.78 1.12 -3.30
C PHE A 19 0.31 0.73 -3.27
N ARG A 20 0.04 -0.54 -3.01
CA ARG A 20 -1.32 -1.05 -2.91
C ARG A 20 -1.42 -1.98 -1.72
N CYS A 21 -2.38 -1.74 -0.83
CA CYS A 21 -2.63 -2.58 0.33
C CYS A 21 -4.12 -2.89 0.40
N ILE A 22 -4.46 -4.15 0.38
CA ILE A 22 -5.86 -4.60 0.42
C ILE A 22 -6.35 -4.53 1.86
N ILE A 23 -7.53 -3.94 2.05
CA ILE A 23 -8.14 -3.78 3.35
C ILE A 23 -8.91 -5.05 3.70
N PRO A 24 -8.73 -5.60 4.92
CA PRO A 24 -9.49 -6.78 5.36
C PRO A 24 -11.00 -6.53 5.28
N LYS A 25 -11.75 -7.58 4.98
CA LYS A 25 -13.20 -7.48 4.79
C LYS A 25 -13.92 -6.89 6.00
N ASP A 26 -13.48 -7.23 7.20
CA ASP A 26 -14.11 -6.74 8.42
C ASP A 26 -13.94 -5.23 8.62
N LEU A 27 -12.97 -4.62 7.93
CA LEU A 27 -12.69 -3.19 8.06
C LEU A 27 -13.17 -2.38 6.87
N ILE A 28 -13.63 -3.02 5.81
CA ILE A 28 -14.09 -2.31 4.61
C ILE A 28 -15.26 -1.38 4.94
N SER A 29 -16.22 -1.85 5.70
CA SER A 29 -17.38 -1.05 6.07
C SER A 29 -17.01 0.14 6.96
N VAL A 30 -16.00 -0.02 7.81
CA VAL A 30 -15.56 1.04 8.71
C VAL A 30 -14.75 2.09 7.96
N LEU A 31 -13.83 1.65 7.09
CA LEU A 31 -12.93 2.54 6.37
C LEU A 31 -13.55 3.08 5.07
N GLY A 32 -14.61 2.43 4.58
CA GLY A 32 -15.32 2.89 3.39
C GLY A 32 -14.60 2.65 2.08
N GLN A 33 -13.60 1.78 2.06
CA GLN A 33 -12.87 1.47 0.84
C GLN A 33 -12.29 0.08 0.90
N ASN A 34 -11.99 -0.49 -0.28
CA ASN A 34 -11.51 -1.86 -0.41
C ASN A 34 -9.99 -1.96 -0.31
N GLU A 35 -9.28 -0.90 -0.63
CA GLU A 35 -7.82 -0.91 -0.66
C GLU A 35 -7.28 0.51 -0.49
N PHE A 36 -6.03 0.57 0.00
CA PHE A 36 -5.27 1.80 -0.03
C PHE A 36 -4.35 1.77 -1.25
N ARG A 37 -4.28 2.87 -1.97
CA ARG A 37 -3.43 2.99 -3.14
C ARG A 37 -2.73 4.35 -3.10
N VAL A 38 -1.41 4.32 -3.16
CA VAL A 38 -0.58 5.54 -3.09
C VAL A 38 0.40 5.53 -4.24
N SER A 39 0.42 6.62 -5.01
CA SER A 39 1.39 6.76 -6.08
C SER A 39 2.77 7.07 -5.50
N LEU A 40 3.79 6.33 -5.92
CA LEU A 40 5.16 6.53 -5.48
C LEU A 40 5.97 7.39 -6.45
N GLY A 41 5.33 7.82 -7.54
CA GLY A 41 5.94 8.69 -8.53
C GLY A 41 7.07 8.02 -9.28
N ASN A 42 8.08 8.81 -9.65
CA ASN A 42 9.22 8.35 -10.44
C ASN A 42 10.42 7.96 -9.58
N SER A 43 10.16 7.49 -8.37
CA SER A 43 11.22 7.06 -7.45
C SER A 43 11.95 5.84 -7.97
N LEU A 44 13.21 5.69 -7.59
CA LEU A 44 13.95 4.46 -7.84
C LEU A 44 13.26 3.31 -7.11
N TYR A 45 13.38 2.10 -7.67
CA TYR A 45 12.73 0.94 -7.08
C TYR A 45 13.15 0.73 -5.61
N SER A 46 14.43 0.96 -5.31
CA SER A 46 14.92 0.81 -3.94
C SER A 46 14.24 1.79 -2.97
N HIS A 47 14.04 3.03 -3.39
CA HIS A 47 13.32 4.02 -2.59
C HIS A 47 11.85 3.66 -2.44
N SER A 48 11.22 3.23 -3.53
CA SER A 48 9.83 2.80 -3.51
C SER A 48 9.63 1.63 -2.55
N LYS A 49 10.59 0.72 -2.50
CA LYS A 49 10.57 -0.43 -1.63
C LYS A 49 10.58 -0.02 -0.15
N ILE A 50 11.44 0.95 0.20
CA ILE A 50 11.51 1.48 1.58
C ILE A 50 10.20 2.18 1.95
N ILE A 51 9.71 3.04 1.08
CA ILE A 51 8.46 3.77 1.30
C ILE A 51 7.31 2.78 1.45
N SER A 52 7.24 1.75 0.61
CA SER A 52 6.17 0.76 0.67
C SER A 52 6.21 -0.03 1.97
N THR A 53 7.38 -0.37 2.47
CA THR A 53 7.52 -1.05 3.75
C THR A 53 6.96 -0.18 4.88
N ASN A 54 7.28 1.11 4.88
CA ASN A 54 6.76 2.04 5.88
C ASN A 54 5.25 2.21 5.77
N LEU A 55 4.73 2.31 4.54
CA LEU A 55 3.29 2.42 4.31
C LEU A 55 2.56 1.16 4.74
N TYR A 56 3.13 0.00 4.48
CA TYR A 56 2.54 -1.26 4.89
C TYR A 56 2.44 -1.33 6.42
N ASN A 57 3.50 -0.97 7.12
CA ASN A 57 3.51 -0.94 8.58
C ASN A 57 2.46 0.02 9.11
N LEU A 58 2.31 1.18 8.49
CA LEU A 58 1.29 2.16 8.86
C LEU A 58 -0.11 1.60 8.64
N CYS A 59 -0.35 0.91 7.53
CA CYS A 59 -1.63 0.28 7.26
C CYS A 59 -1.97 -0.76 8.32
N GLN A 60 -1.02 -1.60 8.69
CA GLN A 60 -1.23 -2.61 9.73
C GLN A 60 -1.53 -1.95 11.08
N PHE A 61 -0.86 -0.86 11.38
CA PHE A 61 -1.13 -0.09 12.59
C PHE A 61 -2.57 0.45 12.59
N ILE A 62 -3.00 1.03 11.47
CA ILE A 62 -4.35 1.58 11.33
C ILE A 62 -5.38 0.45 11.50
N PHE A 63 -5.16 -0.69 10.86
CA PHE A 63 -6.09 -1.82 10.96
C PHE A 63 -6.24 -2.28 12.41
N ARG A 64 -5.13 -2.38 13.14
CA ARG A 64 -5.16 -2.77 14.54
C ARG A 64 -5.90 -1.75 15.40
N GLU A 65 -5.61 -0.47 15.21
CA GLU A 65 -6.25 0.60 15.96
C GLU A 65 -7.77 0.61 15.74
N VAL A 66 -8.20 0.42 14.49
CA VAL A 66 -9.63 0.39 14.17
C VAL A 66 -10.29 -0.83 14.85
N ARG A 67 -9.64 -1.98 14.82
CA ARG A 67 -10.19 -3.19 15.44
C ARG A 67 -10.30 -3.05 16.95
N GLU A 68 -9.33 -2.39 17.59
CA GLU A 68 -9.31 -2.26 19.05
C GLU A 68 -10.12 -1.05 19.53
N GLY A 69 -10.17 0.01 18.73
CA GLY A 69 -10.79 1.27 19.11
C GLY A 69 -12.24 1.45 18.75
N TYR A 70 -12.78 0.54 17.98
CA TYR A 70 -14.19 0.61 17.56
C TYR A 70 -14.97 -0.60 17.99
#